data_657e8699f7a6b2e9b200739d07dd3e3e
#
_entry.id   657e8699f7a6b2e9b200739d07dd3e3e
#
_cell.length_a   1.000
_cell.length_b   1.000
_cell.length_c   1.000
_cell.angle_alpha   90.00
_cell.angle_beta   90.00
_cell.angle_gamma   90.00
#
_symmetry.space_group_name_H-M   'P 1'
#
loop_
_entity.id
_entity.type
_entity.pdbx_description
1 polymer ?
#
loop_
_entity_poly.entity_id
_entity_poly.type
_entity_poly.pdbx_seq_one_letter_code
_entity_poly.pdbx_strand_id
1 'polypeptide(L)'
;IRPPPIFYTKILEIAENDDGIAAIMAHEMAHVLARHGKERMSQAIAFNILSNVVFGPSGNAMIDVLAQLGFFLPFSRHQEAEADYLGLVFLTIAGYDPDEAKNLWLRMENYAEGKREEADKKGDITKKAEHRMPEFLKTHPNHKKRQDNFANWLWTQWLTSYWNFCRSSKNYNDGKCHQTNY
;
A
#
# COMPACT_ATOMS: atom_id res chain seq x y z
N ILE A 1 12.08 18.57 -7.39
CA ILE A 1 11.88 17.45 -8.34
C ILE A 1 11.67 16.22 -7.48
N ARG A 2 10.52 15.56 -7.61
CA ARG A 2 10.25 14.31 -6.89
C ARG A 2 10.82 13.15 -7.71
N PRO A 3 11.50 12.17 -7.09
CA PRO A 3 11.93 10.99 -7.84
C PRO A 3 10.69 10.24 -8.37
N PRO A 4 10.81 9.62 -9.55
CA PRO A 4 9.76 8.77 -10.07
C PRO A 4 9.55 7.56 -9.16
N PRO A 5 8.35 6.96 -9.14
CA PRO A 5 8.12 5.72 -8.44
C PRO A 5 9.04 4.62 -9.02
N ILE A 6 9.68 3.87 -8.13
CA ILE A 6 10.58 2.77 -8.51
C ILE A 6 9.81 1.46 -8.35
N PHE A 7 9.71 0.70 -9.44
CA PHE A 7 9.10 -0.62 -9.44
C PHE A 7 10.19 -1.69 -9.43
N TYR A 8 10.10 -2.59 -8.46
CA TYR A 8 10.89 -3.81 -8.47
C TYR A 8 10.21 -4.84 -9.37
N THR A 9 10.94 -5.41 -10.33
CA THR A 9 10.39 -6.33 -11.34
C THR A 9 9.58 -7.49 -10.75
N LYS A 10 9.95 -7.94 -9.55
CA LYS A 10 9.26 -9.05 -8.87
C LYS A 10 7.82 -8.74 -8.47
N ILE A 11 7.45 -7.47 -8.32
CA ILE A 11 6.06 -7.09 -8.03
C ILE A 11 5.15 -7.30 -9.24
N LEU A 12 5.71 -7.28 -10.46
CA LEU A 12 4.96 -7.52 -11.69
C LEU A 12 4.45 -8.95 -11.78
N GLU A 13 5.20 -9.92 -11.21
CA GLU A 13 4.76 -11.33 -11.13
C GLU A 13 3.51 -11.47 -10.23
N ILE A 14 3.39 -10.63 -9.19
CA ILE A 14 2.27 -10.62 -8.25
C ILE A 14 1.10 -9.81 -8.81
N ALA A 15 1.40 -8.77 -9.58
CA ALA A 15 0.38 -7.94 -10.23
C ALA A 15 -0.41 -8.70 -11.30
N GLU A 16 0.21 -9.66 -12.00
CA GLU A 16 -0.35 -10.57 -13.00
C GLU A 16 -0.91 -9.90 -14.26
N ASN A 17 -1.52 -8.73 -14.13
CA ASN A 17 -2.20 -8.03 -15.23
C ASN A 17 -2.06 -6.50 -15.13
N ASP A 18 -2.57 -5.78 -16.14
CA ASP A 18 -2.52 -4.32 -16.21
C ASP A 18 -3.30 -3.64 -15.08
N ASP A 19 -4.43 -4.21 -14.65
CA ASP A 19 -5.23 -3.65 -13.54
C ASP A 19 -4.48 -3.79 -12.21
N GLY A 20 -3.77 -4.89 -12.00
CA GLY A 20 -2.90 -5.08 -10.83
C GLY A 20 -1.73 -4.12 -10.82
N ILE A 21 -1.10 -3.85 -11.98
CA ILE A 21 -0.05 -2.83 -12.11
C ILE A 21 -0.62 -1.45 -11.83
N ALA A 22 -1.79 -1.14 -12.41
CA ALA A 22 -2.47 0.13 -12.19
C ALA A 22 -2.85 0.33 -10.72
N ALA A 23 -3.26 -0.73 -10.00
CA ALA A 23 -3.56 -0.67 -8.57
C ALA A 23 -2.33 -0.30 -7.74
N ILE A 24 -1.16 -0.88 -8.03
CA ILE A 24 0.11 -0.51 -7.39
C ILE A 24 0.44 0.96 -7.67
N MET A 25 0.36 1.38 -8.94
CA MET A 25 0.66 2.76 -9.33
C MET A 25 -0.28 3.76 -8.65
N ALA A 26 -1.56 3.46 -8.57
CA ALA A 26 -2.57 4.29 -7.94
C ALA A 26 -2.29 4.47 -6.44
N HIS A 27 -1.91 3.40 -5.74
CA HIS A 27 -1.49 3.43 -4.34
C HIS A 27 -0.25 4.29 -4.12
N GLU A 28 0.80 4.13 -4.94
CA GLU A 28 2.01 4.95 -4.86
C GLU A 28 1.73 6.43 -5.14
N MET A 29 0.90 6.71 -6.16
CA MET A 29 0.47 8.08 -6.45
C MET A 29 -0.30 8.70 -5.28
N ALA A 30 -1.12 7.93 -4.59
CA ALA A 30 -1.83 8.37 -3.39
C ALA A 30 -0.86 8.79 -2.28
N HIS A 31 0.19 8.01 -2.01
CA HIS A 31 1.24 8.39 -1.06
C HIS A 31 1.94 9.70 -1.43
N VAL A 32 2.19 9.92 -2.71
CA VAL A 32 2.81 11.16 -3.22
C VAL A 32 1.87 12.34 -3.06
N LEU A 33 0.59 12.18 -3.42
CA LEU A 33 -0.41 13.25 -3.35
C LEU A 33 -0.72 13.65 -1.90
N ALA A 34 -0.92 12.68 -1.03
CA ALA A 34 -1.13 12.88 0.40
C ALA A 34 0.14 13.34 1.15
N ARG A 35 1.30 13.35 0.49
CA ARG A 35 2.59 13.80 1.04
C ARG A 35 3.07 12.95 2.24
N HIS A 36 2.72 11.69 2.30
CA HIS A 36 3.06 10.79 3.41
C HIS A 36 4.57 10.75 3.72
N GLY A 37 5.42 10.78 2.68
CA GLY A 37 6.87 10.82 2.89
C GLY A 37 7.34 12.09 3.63
N LYS A 38 6.72 13.25 3.35
CA LYS A 38 7.03 14.50 4.06
C LYS A 38 6.56 14.44 5.52
N GLU A 39 5.39 13.90 5.77
CA GLU A 39 4.86 13.73 7.11
C GLU A 39 5.72 12.80 7.96
N ARG A 40 6.10 11.63 7.43
CA ARG A 40 7.02 10.69 8.10
C ARG A 40 8.34 11.35 8.47
N MET A 41 8.90 12.14 7.55
CA MET A 41 10.15 12.88 7.81
C MET A 41 9.98 13.93 8.91
N SER A 42 8.90 14.73 8.85
CA SER A 42 8.61 15.76 9.86
C SER A 42 8.44 15.16 11.26
N GLN A 43 7.74 14.04 11.35
CA GLN A 43 7.52 13.32 12.61
C GLN A 43 8.82 12.74 13.16
N ALA A 44 9.65 12.15 12.30
CA ALA A 44 10.95 11.60 12.73
C ALA A 44 11.87 12.72 13.27
N ILE A 45 11.87 13.89 12.62
CA ILE A 45 12.65 15.06 13.09
C ILE A 45 12.08 15.57 14.43
N ALA A 46 10.77 15.76 14.53
CA ALA A 46 10.15 16.25 15.76
C ALA A 46 10.38 15.29 16.93
N PHE A 47 10.24 13.98 16.69
CA PHE A 47 10.54 12.96 17.70
C PHE A 47 12.00 12.99 18.12
N ASN A 48 12.94 13.10 17.19
CA ASN A 48 14.38 13.15 17.49
C ASN A 48 14.71 14.37 18.35
N ILE A 49 14.16 15.55 18.01
CA ILE A 49 14.36 16.77 18.81
C ILE A 49 13.80 16.57 20.21
N LEU A 50 12.56 16.09 20.35
CA LEU A 50 11.93 15.88 21.64
C LEU A 50 12.68 14.84 22.49
N SER A 51 13.08 13.74 21.88
CA SER A 51 13.86 12.68 22.54
C SER A 51 15.18 13.23 23.09
N ASN A 52 15.90 14.02 22.30
CA ASN A 52 17.16 14.63 22.72
C ASN A 52 16.98 15.64 23.87
N VAL A 53 15.89 16.43 23.85
CA VAL A 53 15.58 17.40 24.90
C VAL A 53 15.22 16.71 26.22
N VAL A 54 14.44 15.64 26.16
CA VAL A 54 13.91 14.95 27.36
C VAL A 54 14.91 13.96 27.95
N PHE A 55 15.63 13.22 27.10
CA PHE A 55 16.47 12.09 27.51
C PHE A 55 17.98 12.28 27.23
N GLY A 56 18.33 13.39 26.59
CA GLY A 56 19.73 13.69 26.20
C GLY A 56 20.18 12.97 24.93
N PRO A 57 21.40 13.25 24.44
CA PRO A 57 21.90 12.74 23.15
C PRO A 57 22.17 11.24 23.12
N SER A 58 22.15 10.57 24.27
CA SER A 58 22.33 9.11 24.38
C SER A 58 21.00 8.35 24.43
N GLY A 59 19.98 8.82 23.75
CA GLY A 59 18.60 8.29 23.77
C GLY A 59 18.50 6.79 24.06
N ASN A 60 17.61 6.42 24.96
CA ASN A 60 17.49 5.04 25.42
C ASN A 60 16.79 4.20 24.33
N ALA A 61 17.43 3.15 23.83
CA ALA A 61 16.85 2.25 22.79
C ALA A 61 15.43 1.77 23.12
N MET A 62 15.08 1.69 24.40
CA MET A 62 13.73 1.36 24.86
C MET A 62 12.71 2.45 24.49
N ILE A 63 13.09 3.71 24.51
CA ILE A 63 12.23 4.86 24.15
C ILE A 63 11.97 4.84 22.65
N ASP A 64 12.99 4.55 21.85
CA ASP A 64 12.84 4.42 20.39
C ASP A 64 11.88 3.28 20.03
N VAL A 65 11.95 2.15 20.74
CA VAL A 65 11.02 1.02 20.56
C VAL A 65 9.59 1.41 20.96
N LEU A 66 9.41 2.07 22.11
CA LEU A 66 8.10 2.53 22.57
C LEU A 66 7.47 3.55 21.63
N ALA A 67 8.28 4.49 21.11
CA ALA A 67 7.82 5.46 20.13
C ALA A 67 7.44 4.78 18.81
N GLN A 68 8.24 3.83 18.36
CA GLN A 68 7.96 3.08 17.15
C GLN A 68 6.66 2.29 17.26
N LEU A 69 6.43 1.61 18.38
CA LEU A 69 5.23 0.81 18.59
C LEU A 69 3.98 1.67 18.89
N GLY A 70 4.12 2.72 19.69
CA GLY A 70 2.99 3.52 20.17
C GLY A 70 2.58 4.66 19.24
N PHE A 71 3.50 5.19 18.45
CA PHE A 71 3.26 6.36 17.61
C PHE A 71 3.48 6.11 16.12
N PHE A 72 4.65 5.65 15.71
CA PHE A 72 4.96 5.52 14.28
C PHE A 72 4.20 4.41 13.57
N LEU A 73 3.99 3.25 14.20
CA LEU A 73 3.25 2.15 13.58
C LEU A 73 1.75 2.45 13.39
N PRO A 74 1.01 2.97 14.39
CA PRO A 74 -0.38 3.36 14.20
C PRO A 74 -0.55 4.43 13.11
N PHE A 75 0.36 5.42 13.09
CA PHE A 75 0.35 6.47 12.08
C PHE A 75 0.64 5.94 10.68
N SER A 76 1.62 5.06 10.53
CA SER A 76 1.92 4.39 9.27
C SER A 76 0.70 3.60 8.75
N ARG A 77 -0.02 2.90 9.63
CA ARG A 77 -1.25 2.18 9.26
C ARG A 77 -2.35 3.10 8.76
N HIS A 78 -2.47 4.28 9.33
CA HIS A 78 -3.44 5.29 8.86
C HIS A 78 -3.07 5.77 7.46
N GLN A 79 -1.80 6.07 7.21
CA GLN A 79 -1.31 6.48 5.90
C GLN A 79 -1.52 5.40 4.83
N GLU A 80 -1.29 4.13 5.18
CA GLU A 80 -1.57 3.02 4.27
C GLU A 80 -3.07 2.93 3.94
N ALA A 81 -3.95 3.06 4.94
CA ALA A 81 -5.40 3.03 4.71
C ALA A 81 -5.87 4.21 3.85
N GLU A 82 -5.30 5.41 4.04
CA GLU A 82 -5.59 6.58 3.21
C GLU A 82 -5.09 6.37 1.77
N ALA A 83 -3.88 5.83 1.60
CA ALA A 83 -3.31 5.53 0.29
C ALA A 83 -4.12 4.45 -0.45
N ASP A 84 -4.62 3.45 0.26
CA ASP A 84 -5.50 2.44 -0.30
C ASP A 84 -6.81 3.04 -0.81
N TYR A 85 -7.44 3.89 0.01
CA TYR A 85 -8.70 4.52 -0.37
C TYR A 85 -8.54 5.46 -1.57
N LEU A 86 -7.56 6.36 -1.53
CA LEU A 86 -7.27 7.26 -2.64
C LEU A 86 -6.83 6.50 -3.89
N GLY A 87 -6.01 5.47 -3.72
CA GLY A 87 -5.58 4.60 -4.80
C GLY A 87 -6.77 3.91 -5.48
N LEU A 88 -7.73 3.42 -4.70
CA LEU A 88 -8.97 2.83 -5.23
C LEU A 88 -9.79 3.84 -6.05
N VAL A 89 -9.90 5.08 -5.57
CA VAL A 89 -10.56 6.17 -6.30
C VAL A 89 -9.82 6.45 -7.62
N PHE A 90 -8.51 6.56 -7.61
CA PHE A 90 -7.71 6.83 -8.82
C PHE A 90 -7.83 5.70 -9.83
N LEU A 91 -7.75 4.44 -9.36
CA LEU A 91 -7.92 3.26 -10.19
C LEU A 91 -9.27 3.27 -10.91
N THR A 92 -10.34 3.54 -10.15
CA THR A 92 -11.72 3.61 -10.68
C THR A 92 -11.88 4.74 -11.70
N ILE A 93 -11.37 5.95 -11.42
CA ILE A 93 -11.45 7.10 -12.33
C ILE A 93 -10.64 6.83 -13.61
N ALA A 94 -9.51 6.14 -13.49
CA ALA A 94 -8.67 5.77 -14.64
C ALA A 94 -9.28 4.65 -15.50
N GLY A 95 -10.41 4.05 -15.08
CA GLY A 95 -11.14 3.04 -15.82
C GLY A 95 -10.58 1.62 -15.66
N TYR A 96 -9.76 1.38 -14.66
CA TYR A 96 -9.28 0.05 -14.27
C TYR A 96 -10.24 -0.62 -13.28
N ASP A 97 -10.17 -1.95 -13.20
CA ASP A 97 -11.04 -2.72 -12.30
C ASP A 97 -10.70 -2.48 -10.82
N PRO A 98 -11.60 -1.87 -10.04
CA PRO A 98 -11.34 -1.61 -8.62
C PRO A 98 -11.29 -2.88 -7.76
N ASP A 99 -11.93 -3.99 -8.18
CA ASP A 99 -11.86 -5.27 -7.48
C ASP A 99 -10.43 -5.84 -7.53
N GLU A 100 -9.65 -5.45 -8.54
CA GLU A 100 -8.27 -5.91 -8.68
C GLU A 100 -7.34 -5.36 -7.59
N ALA A 101 -7.64 -4.20 -7.01
CA ALA A 101 -6.91 -3.71 -5.84
C ALA A 101 -7.00 -4.70 -4.67
N LYS A 102 -8.18 -5.25 -4.39
CA LYS A 102 -8.37 -6.28 -3.37
C LYS A 102 -7.66 -7.59 -3.73
N ASN A 103 -7.80 -8.03 -4.98
CA ASN A 103 -7.19 -9.28 -5.46
C ASN A 103 -5.67 -9.21 -5.39
N LEU A 104 -5.07 -8.08 -5.75
CA LEU A 104 -3.64 -7.83 -5.62
C LEU A 104 -3.16 -8.04 -4.18
N TRP A 105 -3.87 -7.46 -3.19
CA TRP A 105 -3.47 -7.62 -1.78
C TRP A 105 -3.62 -9.05 -1.28
N LEU A 106 -4.61 -9.80 -1.76
CA LEU A 106 -4.74 -11.24 -1.48
C LEU A 106 -3.56 -12.03 -2.06
N ARG A 107 -3.16 -11.75 -3.30
CA ARG A 107 -1.98 -12.38 -3.92
C ARG A 107 -0.69 -12.06 -3.16
N MET A 108 -0.53 -10.82 -2.71
CA MET A 108 0.61 -10.41 -1.89
C MET A 108 0.67 -11.15 -0.56
N GLU A 109 -0.47 -11.35 0.10
CA GLU A 109 -0.56 -12.11 1.35
C GLU A 109 -0.19 -13.57 1.14
N ASN A 110 -0.80 -14.22 0.16
CA ASN A 110 -0.51 -15.62 -0.19
C ASN A 110 0.97 -15.82 -0.55
N TYR A 111 1.56 -14.87 -1.29
CA TYR A 111 2.99 -14.90 -1.59
C TYR A 111 3.84 -14.80 -0.31
N ALA A 112 3.49 -13.89 0.61
CA ALA A 112 4.22 -13.71 1.86
C ALA A 112 4.11 -14.94 2.76
N GLU A 113 2.92 -15.55 2.85
CA GLU A 113 2.67 -16.77 3.63
C GLU A 113 3.46 -17.96 3.05
N GLY A 114 3.39 -18.18 1.74
CA GLY A 114 4.16 -19.24 1.09
C GLY A 114 5.66 -19.11 1.33
N LYS A 115 6.19 -17.89 1.36
CA LYS A 115 7.60 -17.65 1.69
C LYS A 115 7.95 -17.92 3.15
N ARG A 116 7.03 -17.65 4.08
CA ARG A 116 7.21 -18.02 5.50
C ARG A 116 7.23 -19.52 5.68
N GLU A 117 6.28 -20.23 5.08
CA GLU A 117 6.25 -21.71 5.15
C GLU A 117 7.51 -22.37 4.55
N GLU A 118 8.02 -21.84 3.43
CA GLU A 118 9.27 -22.32 2.84
C GLU A 118 10.47 -22.11 3.78
N ALA A 119 10.50 -20.98 4.51
CA ALA A 119 11.56 -20.68 5.46
C ALA A 119 11.50 -21.59 6.69
N ASP A 120 10.31 -21.83 7.22
CA ASP A 120 10.06 -22.69 8.37
C ASP A 120 10.47 -24.15 8.07
N LYS A 121 10.11 -24.66 6.90
CA LYS A 121 10.51 -26.01 6.44
C LYS A 121 12.03 -26.16 6.31
N LYS A 122 12.77 -25.06 6.08
CA LYS A 122 14.23 -25.05 5.94
C LYS A 122 14.98 -24.73 7.24
N GLY A 123 14.27 -24.54 8.36
CA GLY A 123 14.87 -24.20 9.66
C GLY A 123 15.53 -22.81 9.73
N ASP A 124 15.18 -21.90 8.82
CA ASP A 124 15.84 -20.61 8.63
C ASP A 124 14.92 -19.46 9.07
N ILE A 125 14.74 -19.33 10.37
CA ILE A 125 13.58 -18.73 11.02
C ILE A 125 13.45 -17.20 10.90
N THR A 126 14.45 -16.40 10.50
CA THR A 126 14.25 -14.96 10.62
C THR A 126 14.83 -14.06 9.51
N LYS A 127 16.08 -14.23 9.13
CA LYS A 127 16.74 -13.25 8.25
C LYS A 127 16.65 -13.51 6.75
N LYS A 128 16.53 -14.77 6.33
CA LYS A 128 16.48 -15.12 4.89
C LYS A 128 15.08 -15.04 4.29
N ALA A 129 14.02 -15.27 5.07
CA ALA A 129 12.65 -15.13 4.61
C ALA A 129 12.32 -13.66 4.30
N GLU A 130 12.76 -12.75 5.19
CA GLU A 130 12.59 -11.30 5.02
C GLU A 130 13.36 -10.76 3.80
N HIS A 131 14.55 -11.31 3.52
CA HIS A 131 15.36 -10.91 2.36
C HIS A 131 14.78 -11.40 1.01
N ARG A 132 13.89 -12.39 1.02
CA ARG A 132 13.21 -12.93 -0.17
C ARG A 132 11.87 -12.25 -0.47
N MET A 133 11.35 -11.46 0.48
CA MET A 133 10.14 -10.69 0.24
C MET A 133 10.41 -9.55 -0.75
N PRO A 134 9.49 -9.27 -1.68
CA PRO A 134 9.54 -8.08 -2.51
C PRO A 134 9.63 -6.83 -1.63
N GLU A 135 10.45 -5.86 -2.02
CA GLU A 135 10.68 -4.63 -1.24
C GLU A 135 9.37 -3.88 -0.98
N PHE A 136 8.44 -3.92 -1.94
CA PHE A 136 7.10 -3.36 -1.78
C PHE A 136 6.36 -3.92 -0.54
N LEU A 137 6.42 -5.23 -0.30
CA LEU A 137 5.78 -5.84 0.87
C LEU A 137 6.45 -5.48 2.21
N LYS A 138 7.73 -5.11 2.18
CA LYS A 138 8.45 -4.64 3.36
C LYS A 138 8.06 -3.21 3.72
N THR A 139 7.91 -2.36 2.72
CA THR A 139 7.55 -0.94 2.89
C THR A 139 6.05 -0.74 3.13
N HIS A 140 5.21 -1.64 2.59
CA HIS A 140 3.75 -1.62 2.67
C HIS A 140 3.23 -2.93 3.28
N PRO A 141 3.34 -3.12 4.60
CA PRO A 141 2.94 -4.36 5.24
C PRO A 141 1.45 -4.61 5.07
N ASN A 142 1.14 -5.85 4.68
CA ASN A 142 -0.25 -6.29 4.58
C ASN A 142 -0.83 -6.51 5.98
N HIS A 143 -1.96 -5.88 6.24
CA HIS A 143 -2.75 -6.11 7.44
C HIS A 143 -4.13 -6.60 7.02
N LYS A 144 -4.65 -7.63 7.66
CA LYS A 144 -6.00 -8.16 7.42
C LYS A 144 -7.06 -7.05 7.36
N LYS A 145 -6.92 -6.02 8.20
CA LYS A 145 -7.79 -4.84 8.20
C LYS A 145 -7.82 -4.08 6.87
N ARG A 146 -6.76 -4.15 6.05
CA ARG A 146 -6.74 -3.51 4.72
C ARG A 146 -7.72 -4.22 3.77
N GLN A 147 -7.75 -5.55 3.79
CA GLN A 147 -8.69 -6.33 2.98
C GLN A 147 -10.15 -6.07 3.37
N ASP A 148 -10.42 -5.99 4.69
CA ASP A 148 -11.74 -5.63 5.20
C ASP A 148 -12.15 -4.22 4.75
N ASN A 149 -11.21 -3.28 4.75
CA ASN A 149 -11.45 -1.93 4.26
C ASN A 149 -11.78 -1.91 2.76
N PHE A 150 -11.03 -2.63 1.92
CA PHE A 150 -11.34 -2.72 0.48
C PHE A 150 -12.74 -3.28 0.24
N ALA A 151 -13.10 -4.36 0.94
CA ALA A 151 -14.45 -4.91 0.85
C ALA A 151 -15.51 -3.86 1.20
N ASN A 152 -15.33 -3.12 2.29
CA ASN A 152 -16.26 -2.08 2.71
C ASN A 152 -16.34 -0.90 1.73
N TRP A 153 -15.20 -0.46 1.18
CA TRP A 153 -15.16 0.67 0.25
C TRP A 153 -15.72 0.33 -1.13
N LEU A 154 -15.48 -0.87 -1.63
CA LEU A 154 -16.08 -1.36 -2.88
C LEU A 154 -17.61 -1.43 -2.81
N TRP A 155 -18.17 -1.68 -1.60
CA TRP A 155 -19.61 -1.63 -1.37
C TRP A 155 -20.17 -0.21 -1.25
N THR A 156 -19.32 0.84 -1.18
CA THR A 156 -19.85 2.20 -1.22
C THR A 156 -20.51 2.43 -2.59
N GLN A 157 -21.78 2.78 -2.58
CA GLN A 157 -22.63 2.88 -3.77
C GLN A 157 -22.03 3.75 -4.90
N TRP A 158 -21.15 4.68 -4.55
CA TRP A 158 -20.54 5.58 -5.51
C TRP A 158 -19.51 4.87 -6.42
N LEU A 159 -18.57 4.12 -5.85
CA LEU A 159 -17.54 3.41 -6.62
C LEU A 159 -18.15 2.34 -7.50
N THR A 160 -19.06 1.54 -6.95
CA THR A 160 -19.79 0.50 -7.71
C THR A 160 -20.70 1.09 -8.78
N SER A 161 -21.38 2.20 -8.51
CA SER A 161 -22.24 2.84 -9.50
C SER A 161 -21.45 3.44 -10.66
N TYR A 162 -20.33 4.09 -10.36
CA TYR A 162 -19.44 4.64 -11.38
C TYR A 162 -18.82 3.53 -12.23
N TRP A 163 -18.32 2.47 -11.62
CA TRP A 163 -17.76 1.31 -12.31
C TRP A 163 -18.81 0.59 -13.17
N ASN A 164 -19.99 0.34 -12.63
CA ASN A 164 -21.07 -0.28 -13.39
C ASN A 164 -21.55 0.61 -14.55
N PHE A 165 -21.59 1.92 -14.35
CA PHE A 165 -21.86 2.87 -15.43
C PHE A 165 -20.81 2.77 -16.54
N CYS A 166 -19.54 2.79 -16.19
CA CYS A 166 -18.45 2.62 -17.15
C CYS A 166 -18.56 1.29 -17.91
N ARG A 167 -18.77 0.18 -17.21
CA ARG A 167 -18.84 -1.16 -17.80
C ARG A 167 -20.07 -1.39 -18.67
N SER A 168 -21.20 -0.75 -18.34
CA SER A 168 -22.44 -0.84 -19.12
C SER A 168 -22.50 0.13 -20.30
N SER A 169 -21.67 1.16 -20.30
CA SER A 169 -21.59 2.14 -21.38
C SER A 169 -20.77 1.57 -22.54
N LYS A 170 -21.12 1.98 -23.78
CA LYS A 170 -20.33 1.67 -24.99
C LYS A 170 -18.87 2.17 -24.93
N ASN A 171 -18.50 2.81 -23.84
CA ASN A 171 -17.18 3.39 -23.57
C ASN A 171 -16.22 2.43 -22.87
N TYR A 172 -16.65 1.20 -22.59
CA TYR A 172 -15.81 0.16 -22.04
C TYR A 172 -15.21 -0.67 -23.18
N ASN A 173 -13.96 -0.42 -23.53
CA ASN A 173 -13.18 -1.19 -24.50
C ASN A 173 -11.87 -1.64 -23.87
N ASP A 174 -11.44 -2.85 -24.22
CA ASP A 174 -10.14 -3.43 -23.83
C ASP A 174 -9.87 -3.44 -22.30
N GLY A 175 -10.92 -3.67 -21.50
CA GLY A 175 -10.80 -3.71 -20.06
C GLY A 175 -10.75 -2.33 -19.38
N LYS A 176 -10.92 -1.22 -20.11
CA LYS A 176 -10.80 0.15 -19.58
C LYS A 176 -12.06 0.98 -19.86
N CYS A 177 -12.37 1.88 -18.93
CA CYS A 177 -13.42 2.88 -19.13
C CYS A 177 -12.84 4.11 -19.84
N HIS A 178 -13.23 4.31 -21.09
CA HIS A 178 -12.87 5.51 -21.84
C HIS A 178 -13.89 6.62 -21.58
N GLN A 179 -13.45 7.74 -21.02
CA GLN A 179 -14.28 8.92 -20.96
C GLN A 179 -14.44 9.46 -22.39
N THR A 180 -15.66 9.48 -22.90
CA THR A 180 -15.97 10.27 -24.09
C THR A 180 -15.82 11.73 -23.71
N ASN A 181 -14.87 12.42 -24.33
CA ASN A 181 -14.73 13.88 -24.25
C ASN A 181 -16.08 14.51 -24.60
N TYR A 182 -16.69 15.18 -23.62
CA TYR A 182 -17.75 16.16 -23.87
C TYR A 182 -17.10 17.51 -24.18
#